data_70804f13c57f651af4a9465051a8993f
#
_entry.id   70804f13c57f651af4a9465051a8993f
#
_cell.length_a   1.000
_cell.length_b   1.000
_cell.length_c   1.000
_cell.angle_alpha   90.00
_cell.angle_beta   90.00
_cell.angle_gamma   90.00
#
_symmetry.space_group_name_H-M   'P 1'
#
loop_
_entity.id
_entity.type
_entity.pdbx_description
1 polymer ?
#
loop_
_entity_poly.entity_id
_entity_poly.type
_entity_poly.pdbx_seq_one_letter_code
_entity_poly.pdbx_strand_id
1 'polypeptide(L)'
;MKMRLTPDKDAFLVKQMELYNEYELISHSKLADCTMFIVDMVYRPMHLHKELELCVVLSGSCRVSTDRQSFEAGPGEILLFDAGSSHELCASGAPARLLTLQISNSFCARFYPQIRSIRFGCRGLSACLLPERLTALRRAMLLALRAYLRDTPEAPFACIAQVNEIFAILLSDTPYRVLSDTENMTQTRNAERMHRILH
;
A
#
# COMPACT_ATOMS: atom_id res chain seq x y z
N MET A 1 5.73 -4.06 25.70
CA MET A 1 6.89 -4.08 24.79
C MET A 1 6.82 -2.84 23.92
N LYS A 2 7.70 -1.84 24.12
CA LYS A 2 7.69 -0.60 23.33
C LYS A 2 8.26 -0.92 21.95
N MET A 3 7.40 -0.94 20.94
CA MET A 3 7.83 -1.02 19.55
C MET A 3 8.53 0.30 19.19
N ARG A 4 9.87 0.28 19.07
CA ARG A 4 10.63 1.38 18.47
C ARG A 4 10.41 1.32 16.96
N LEU A 5 9.47 2.12 16.46
CA LEU A 5 9.29 2.42 15.04
C LEU A 5 10.20 3.59 14.64
N THR A 6 11.49 3.53 14.94
CA THR A 6 12.47 4.41 14.32
C THR A 6 13.35 3.56 13.43
N PRO A 7 13.24 3.65 12.10
CA PRO A 7 14.30 3.17 11.24
C PRO A 7 15.59 3.88 11.66
N ASP A 8 16.67 3.15 11.70
CA ASP A 8 18.01 3.71 11.86
C ASP A 8 18.18 4.77 10.76
N LYS A 9 18.32 6.03 11.18
CA LYS A 9 18.46 7.17 10.26
C LYS A 9 19.64 7.01 9.33
N ASP A 10 20.67 6.31 9.78
CA ASP A 10 21.88 6.08 9.00
C ASP A 10 21.67 4.96 7.96
N ALA A 11 20.94 3.91 8.28
CA ALA A 11 20.51 2.88 7.29
C ALA A 11 19.57 3.45 6.23
N PHE A 12 18.70 4.40 6.62
CA PHE A 12 17.83 5.10 5.69
C PHE A 12 18.61 6.03 4.74
N LEU A 13 19.61 6.78 5.25
CA LEU A 13 20.46 7.68 4.45
C LEU A 13 21.36 6.91 3.48
N VAL A 14 21.88 5.75 3.86
CA VAL A 14 22.71 4.91 2.98
C VAL A 14 21.88 4.33 1.83
N LYS A 15 20.61 3.99 2.06
CA LYS A 15 19.67 3.52 1.02
C LYS A 15 19.21 4.62 0.04
N GLN A 16 19.39 5.89 0.37
CA GLN A 16 19.02 7.03 -0.51
C GLN A 16 19.93 7.18 -1.75
N MET A 17 21.06 6.49 -1.84
CA MET A 17 22.01 6.67 -2.94
C MET A 17 21.88 5.66 -4.09
N GLU A 18 20.99 4.68 -3.99
CA GLU A 18 20.81 3.71 -5.07
C GLU A 18 19.57 4.06 -5.92
N LEU A 19 19.83 4.63 -7.09
CA LEU A 19 18.88 5.05 -8.14
C LEU A 19 18.34 3.85 -8.94
N TYR A 20 17.78 2.82 -8.28
CA TYR A 20 17.24 1.66 -9.00
C TYR A 20 15.83 1.32 -8.55
N ASN A 21 15.01 0.81 -9.49
CA ASN A 21 13.73 0.17 -9.20
C ASN A 21 13.95 -1.00 -8.24
N GLU A 22 13.72 -0.79 -6.95
CA GLU A 22 13.84 -1.84 -5.96
C GLU A 22 12.57 -2.68 -5.90
N TYR A 23 12.75 -4.01 -5.91
CA TYR A 23 11.68 -4.92 -5.51
C TYR A 23 11.71 -5.06 -3.99
N GLU A 24 10.63 -4.63 -3.33
CA GLU A 24 10.51 -4.72 -1.88
C GLU A 24 9.88 -6.04 -1.46
N LEU A 25 10.58 -6.80 -0.61
CA LEU A 25 10.02 -7.96 0.06
C LEU A 25 9.32 -7.52 1.34
N ILE A 26 8.00 -7.67 1.37
CA ILE A 26 7.20 -7.31 2.53
C ILE A 26 6.92 -8.56 3.37
N SER A 27 7.31 -8.52 4.64
CA SER A 27 7.00 -9.57 5.61
C SER A 27 5.67 -9.23 6.29
N HIS A 28 4.66 -10.03 6.03
CA HIS A 28 3.35 -9.87 6.67
C HIS A 28 3.34 -10.43 8.09
N SER A 29 2.56 -9.79 8.96
CA SER A 29 2.23 -10.40 10.25
C SER A 29 1.35 -11.64 10.01
N LYS A 30 1.46 -12.62 10.92
CA LYS A 30 0.61 -13.84 10.88
C LYS A 30 -0.88 -13.54 11.08
N LEU A 31 -1.23 -12.28 11.41
CA LEU A 31 -2.57 -11.89 11.81
C LEU A 31 -3.58 -11.87 10.67
N ALA A 32 -3.21 -11.36 9.47
CA ALA A 32 -4.21 -11.11 8.43
C ALA A 32 -3.63 -11.00 7.01
N ASP A 33 -2.49 -11.61 6.71
CA ASP A 33 -1.82 -11.44 5.41
C ASP A 33 -1.66 -9.95 5.01
N CYS A 34 -1.46 -9.08 6.00
CA CYS A 34 -1.25 -7.66 5.79
C CYS A 34 -0.18 -7.11 6.75
N THR A 35 0.37 -5.96 6.39
CA THR A 35 1.31 -5.20 7.20
C THR A 35 0.79 -3.77 7.33
N MET A 36 0.82 -3.23 8.55
CA MET A 36 0.42 -1.84 8.82
C MET A 36 1.47 -1.12 9.64
N PHE A 37 1.76 0.12 9.26
CA PHE A 37 2.70 0.98 9.98
C PHE A 37 2.41 2.46 9.73
N ILE A 38 2.96 3.31 10.61
CA ILE A 38 3.02 4.76 10.40
C ILE A 38 4.49 5.12 10.22
N VAL A 39 4.77 5.93 9.22
CA VAL A 39 6.13 6.36 8.87
C VAL A 39 6.18 7.87 8.61
N ASP A 40 7.25 8.53 9.05
CA ASP A 40 7.62 9.87 8.62
C ASP A 40 8.53 9.73 7.39
N MET A 41 7.92 9.88 6.21
CA MET A 41 8.55 9.65 4.91
C MET A 41 9.14 10.97 4.39
N VAL A 42 10.42 10.94 4.03
CA VAL A 42 11.12 12.03 3.31
C VAL A 42 11.23 11.67 1.83
N TYR A 43 11.76 10.49 1.55
CA TYR A 43 11.91 9.99 0.19
C TYR A 43 11.85 8.46 0.18
N ARG A 44 11.06 7.92 -0.71
CA ARG A 44 11.02 6.50 -1.04
C ARG A 44 11.31 6.37 -2.52
N PRO A 45 12.47 5.83 -2.92
CA PRO A 45 12.84 5.69 -4.33
C PRO A 45 11.85 4.79 -5.08
N MET A 46 11.91 4.88 -6.40
CA MET A 46 11.07 4.06 -7.26
C MET A 46 11.25 2.58 -6.94
N HIS A 47 10.17 1.94 -6.52
CA HIS A 47 10.14 0.54 -6.09
C HIS A 47 8.82 -0.11 -6.48
N LEU A 48 8.74 -1.42 -6.34
CA LEU A 48 7.52 -2.21 -6.53
C LEU A 48 7.50 -3.40 -5.56
N HIS A 49 6.31 -3.87 -5.25
CA HIS A 49 6.08 -5.05 -4.41
C HIS A 49 4.82 -5.80 -4.86
N LYS A 50 4.58 -7.01 -4.31
CA LYS A 50 3.45 -7.88 -4.69
C LYS A 50 2.12 -7.50 -4.05
N GLU A 51 2.14 -6.61 -3.10
CA GLU A 51 1.01 -6.23 -2.29
C GLU A 51 0.19 -5.12 -2.96
N LEU A 52 -1.11 -5.09 -2.69
CA LEU A 52 -1.92 -3.89 -2.82
C LEU A 52 -1.55 -2.97 -1.66
N GLU A 53 -1.24 -1.70 -1.95
CA GLU A 53 -0.88 -0.74 -0.91
C GLU A 53 -1.84 0.44 -0.90
N LEU A 54 -2.23 0.83 0.32
CA LEU A 54 -3.00 2.03 0.62
C LEU A 54 -2.21 2.89 1.60
N CYS A 55 -2.04 4.18 1.29
CA CYS A 55 -1.39 5.14 2.18
C CYS A 55 -2.33 6.32 2.45
N VAL A 56 -2.64 6.60 3.72
CA VAL A 56 -3.31 7.85 4.13
C VAL A 56 -2.24 8.87 4.49
N VAL A 57 -2.27 10.02 3.84
CA VAL A 57 -1.44 11.17 4.24
C VAL A 57 -2.04 11.77 5.51
N LEU A 58 -1.38 11.57 6.65
CA LEU A 58 -1.83 12.08 7.96
C LEU A 58 -1.43 13.54 8.16
N SER A 59 -0.21 13.90 7.74
CA SER A 59 0.29 15.29 7.77
C SER A 59 1.42 15.46 6.77
N GLY A 60 1.76 16.71 6.43
CA GLY A 60 2.70 17.03 5.36
C GLY A 60 2.09 16.80 3.99
N SER A 61 2.92 16.81 2.95
CA SER A 61 2.52 16.52 1.57
C SER A 61 3.65 15.80 0.84
N CYS A 62 3.31 15.06 -0.20
CA CYS A 62 4.30 14.37 -1.01
C CYS A 62 3.90 14.34 -2.48
N ARG A 63 4.92 14.37 -3.33
CA ARG A 63 4.80 14.03 -4.75
C ARG A 63 4.86 12.53 -4.88
N VAL A 64 3.91 12.00 -5.64
CA VAL A 64 3.83 10.59 -6.02
C VAL A 64 4.17 10.50 -7.50
N SER A 65 5.13 9.66 -7.87
CA SER A 65 5.48 9.35 -9.26
C SER A 65 5.24 7.87 -9.55
N THR A 66 4.69 7.59 -10.71
CA THR A 66 4.47 6.24 -11.25
C THR A 66 4.96 6.19 -12.69
N ASP A 67 4.97 5.04 -13.33
CA ASP A 67 5.36 4.90 -14.74
C ASP A 67 4.50 5.77 -15.69
N ARG A 68 3.32 6.22 -15.24
CA ARG A 68 2.32 6.88 -16.11
C ARG A 68 2.03 8.33 -15.74
N GLN A 69 2.23 8.71 -14.50
CA GLN A 69 1.82 10.03 -14.00
C GLN A 69 2.60 10.42 -12.74
N SER A 70 2.59 11.71 -12.49
CA SER A 70 3.03 12.27 -11.21
C SER A 70 1.97 13.25 -10.70
N PHE A 71 1.71 13.25 -9.40
CA PHE A 71 0.75 14.13 -8.74
C PHE A 71 1.15 14.45 -7.31
N GLU A 72 0.58 15.50 -6.75
CA GLU A 72 0.78 15.88 -5.34
C GLU A 72 -0.35 15.29 -4.47
N ALA A 73 0.01 14.85 -3.28
CA ALA A 73 -0.90 14.36 -2.26
C ALA A 73 -0.71 15.11 -0.95
N GLY A 74 -1.78 15.66 -0.42
CA GLY A 74 -1.81 16.40 0.85
C GLY A 74 -2.56 15.66 1.95
N PRO A 75 -2.68 16.27 3.15
CA PRO A 75 -3.34 15.66 4.30
C PRO A 75 -4.77 15.21 3.99
N GLY A 76 -5.09 13.99 4.39
CA GLY A 76 -6.39 13.35 4.14
C GLY A 76 -6.50 12.62 2.81
N GLU A 77 -5.57 12.78 1.87
CA GLU A 77 -5.53 11.98 0.65
C GLU A 77 -5.26 10.51 0.99
N ILE A 78 -5.87 9.62 0.22
CA ILE A 78 -5.60 8.19 0.25
C ILE A 78 -4.97 7.80 -1.08
N LEU A 79 -3.73 7.36 -1.03
CA LEU A 79 -2.99 6.83 -2.16
C LEU A 79 -3.29 5.33 -2.30
N LEU A 80 -3.45 4.88 -3.53
CA LEU A 80 -3.64 3.47 -3.88
C LEU A 80 -2.58 3.06 -4.89
N PHE A 81 -1.86 1.99 -4.59
CA PHE A 81 -0.87 1.37 -5.47
C PHE A 81 -1.22 -0.09 -5.71
N ASP A 82 -1.37 -0.46 -6.98
CA ASP A 82 -1.63 -1.84 -7.37
C ASP A 82 -0.40 -2.73 -7.12
N ALA A 83 -0.67 -3.98 -6.84
CA ALA A 83 0.35 -5.02 -6.79
C ALA A 83 1.19 -5.05 -8.07
N GLY A 84 2.52 -5.02 -7.92
CA GLY A 84 3.48 -5.05 -9.03
C GLY A 84 3.58 -3.75 -9.83
N SER A 85 3.04 -2.65 -9.35
CA SER A 85 3.16 -1.34 -9.98
C SER A 85 4.27 -0.51 -9.34
N SER A 86 5.16 0.03 -10.17
CA SER A 86 6.26 0.90 -9.73
C SER A 86 5.73 2.24 -9.24
N HIS A 87 6.23 2.68 -8.09
CA HIS A 87 5.90 3.98 -7.52
C HIS A 87 7.04 4.55 -6.68
N GLU A 88 7.08 5.88 -6.63
CA GLU A 88 8.02 6.68 -5.87
C GLU A 88 7.26 7.72 -5.06
N LEU A 89 7.74 8.02 -3.85
CA LEU A 89 7.20 9.09 -3.02
C LEU A 89 8.32 10.03 -2.57
N CYS A 90 8.10 11.32 -2.72
CA CYS A 90 9.03 12.36 -2.29
C CYS A 90 8.27 13.43 -1.50
N ALA A 91 8.66 13.67 -0.25
CA ALA A 91 8.03 14.72 0.56
C ALA A 91 8.23 16.11 -0.06
N SER A 92 7.18 16.92 -0.07
CA SER A 92 7.19 18.28 -0.59
C SER A 92 7.50 19.26 0.55
N GLY A 93 8.78 19.32 0.96
CA GLY A 93 9.24 20.15 2.07
C GLY A 93 9.48 19.36 3.36
N ALA A 94 8.62 19.49 4.37
CA ALA A 94 8.72 18.69 5.61
C ALA A 94 8.36 17.23 5.38
N PRO A 95 8.84 16.29 6.23
CA PRO A 95 8.47 14.87 6.12
C PRO A 95 6.94 14.66 6.09
N ALA A 96 6.46 13.84 5.18
CA ALA A 96 5.06 13.44 5.12
C ALA A 96 4.83 12.25 6.06
N ARG A 97 3.85 12.36 6.98
CA ARG A 97 3.45 11.25 7.84
C ARG A 97 2.38 10.43 7.15
N LEU A 98 2.66 9.17 6.93
CA LEU A 98 1.80 8.24 6.21
C LEU A 98 1.36 7.10 7.14
N LEU A 99 0.06 6.77 7.11
CA LEU A 99 -0.45 5.48 7.57
C LEU A 99 -0.51 4.56 6.36
N THR A 100 0.30 3.51 6.37
CA THR A 100 0.40 2.54 5.28
C THR A 100 -0.23 1.21 5.66
N LEU A 101 -0.98 0.63 4.73
CA LEU A 101 -1.54 -0.71 4.76
C LEU A 101 -1.14 -1.44 3.49
N GLN A 102 -0.38 -2.51 3.62
CA GLN A 102 0.02 -3.42 2.55
C GLN A 102 -0.70 -4.75 2.71
N ILE A 103 -1.42 -5.18 1.67
CA ILE A 103 -2.30 -6.36 1.70
C ILE A 103 -1.79 -7.37 0.68
N SER A 104 -1.52 -8.59 1.14
CA SER A 104 -1.11 -9.69 0.26
C SER A 104 -2.19 -10.00 -0.78
N ASN A 105 -1.75 -10.29 -2.00
CA ASN A 105 -2.62 -10.78 -3.08
C ASN A 105 -3.37 -12.08 -2.73
N SER A 106 -2.93 -12.80 -1.70
CA SER A 106 -3.58 -14.03 -1.24
C SER A 106 -4.76 -13.78 -0.31
N PHE A 107 -4.88 -12.58 0.28
CA PHE A 107 -5.85 -12.28 1.33
C PHE A 107 -7.28 -12.71 0.97
N CYS A 108 -7.81 -12.21 -0.14
CA CYS A 108 -9.17 -12.55 -0.58
C CYS A 108 -9.26 -13.75 -1.52
N ALA A 109 -8.13 -14.31 -1.96
CA ALA A 109 -8.11 -15.27 -3.06
C ALA A 109 -8.83 -16.59 -2.76
N ARG A 110 -9.09 -16.91 -1.49
CA ARG A 110 -9.83 -18.12 -1.10
C ARG A 110 -11.30 -18.07 -1.49
N PHE A 111 -11.93 -16.89 -1.41
CA PHE A 111 -13.36 -16.72 -1.72
C PHE A 111 -13.60 -15.86 -2.95
N TYR A 112 -12.60 -15.08 -3.40
CA TYR A 112 -12.67 -14.27 -4.60
C TYR A 112 -11.34 -14.32 -5.37
N PRO A 113 -11.05 -15.41 -6.10
CA PRO A 113 -9.78 -15.60 -6.82
C PRO A 113 -9.45 -14.50 -7.83
N GLN A 114 -10.49 -13.89 -8.43
CA GLN A 114 -10.38 -12.82 -9.44
C GLN A 114 -9.68 -11.56 -8.89
N ILE A 115 -9.60 -11.38 -7.58
CA ILE A 115 -8.92 -10.23 -6.96
C ILE A 115 -7.48 -10.07 -7.45
N ARG A 116 -6.81 -11.18 -7.79
CA ARG A 116 -5.43 -11.19 -8.29
C ARG A 116 -5.29 -10.52 -9.66
N SER A 117 -6.37 -10.48 -10.44
CA SER A 117 -6.41 -9.89 -11.77
C SER A 117 -6.95 -8.46 -11.78
N ILE A 118 -7.46 -7.95 -10.66
CA ILE A 118 -8.01 -6.61 -10.56
C ILE A 118 -6.87 -5.60 -10.45
N ARG A 119 -7.01 -4.50 -11.18
CA ARG A 119 -6.12 -3.34 -11.12
C ARG A 119 -6.95 -2.07 -11.07
N PHE A 120 -6.77 -1.31 -10.00
CA PHE A 120 -7.44 -0.02 -9.78
C PHE A 120 -6.71 1.14 -10.47
N GLY A 121 -5.42 0.95 -10.80
CA GLY A 121 -4.53 2.02 -11.24
C GLY A 121 -3.98 2.81 -10.03
N CYS A 122 -2.69 3.11 -10.06
CA CYS A 122 -2.05 3.90 -9.00
C CYS A 122 -2.58 5.34 -9.04
N ARG A 123 -3.18 5.81 -7.94
CA ARG A 123 -3.85 7.12 -7.89
C ARG A 123 -4.10 7.63 -6.47
N GLY A 124 -4.40 8.93 -6.36
CA GLY A 124 -5.11 9.48 -5.21
C GLY A 124 -6.62 9.19 -5.32
N LEU A 125 -7.22 8.69 -4.27
CA LEU A 125 -8.62 8.25 -4.30
C LEU A 125 -9.63 9.40 -4.23
N SER A 126 -9.23 10.60 -3.79
CA SER A 126 -10.09 11.80 -3.83
C SER A 126 -10.52 12.18 -5.26
N ALA A 127 -9.78 11.74 -6.28
CA ALA A 127 -10.12 11.97 -7.68
C ALA A 127 -11.31 11.12 -8.18
N CYS A 128 -11.68 10.05 -7.45
CA CYS A 128 -12.72 9.11 -7.92
C CYS A 128 -13.75 8.72 -6.86
N LEU A 129 -13.47 8.92 -5.58
CA LEU A 129 -14.40 8.60 -4.50
C LEU A 129 -15.12 9.84 -3.97
N LEU A 130 -16.39 9.67 -3.62
CA LEU A 130 -17.15 10.70 -2.90
C LEU A 130 -16.58 10.92 -1.49
N PRO A 131 -16.74 12.13 -0.89
CA PRO A 131 -16.18 12.45 0.42
C PRO A 131 -16.59 11.51 1.55
N GLU A 132 -17.84 11.03 1.54
CA GLU A 132 -18.35 10.05 2.50
C GLU A 132 -17.67 8.69 2.37
N ARG A 133 -17.35 8.27 1.14
CA ARG A 133 -16.64 7.00 0.88
C ARG A 133 -15.18 7.09 1.28
N LEU A 134 -14.52 8.23 1.03
CA LEU A 134 -13.18 8.51 1.55
C LEU A 134 -13.14 8.49 3.07
N THR A 135 -14.17 9.03 3.71
CA THR A 135 -14.30 9.02 5.17
C THR A 135 -14.48 7.60 5.71
N ALA A 136 -15.33 6.79 5.06
CA ALA A 136 -15.52 5.39 5.41
C ALA A 136 -14.22 4.59 5.25
N LEU A 137 -13.50 4.80 4.15
CA LEU A 137 -12.23 4.13 3.88
C LEU A 137 -11.15 4.49 4.91
N ARG A 138 -10.98 5.78 5.23
CA ARG A 138 -10.06 6.23 6.29
C ARG A 138 -10.42 5.61 7.65
N ARG A 139 -11.72 5.58 7.98
CA ARG A 139 -12.20 4.94 9.21
C ARG A 139 -11.85 3.46 9.25
N ALA A 140 -12.09 2.72 8.16
CA ALA A 140 -11.75 1.30 8.06
C ALA A 140 -10.24 1.07 8.25
N MET A 141 -9.39 1.88 7.61
CA MET A 141 -7.92 1.80 7.79
C MET A 141 -7.49 2.07 9.24
N LEU A 142 -8.07 3.07 9.91
CA LEU A 142 -7.76 3.38 11.31
C LEU A 142 -8.24 2.27 12.26
N LEU A 143 -9.40 1.68 12.01
CA LEU A 143 -9.91 0.56 12.80
C LEU A 143 -9.09 -0.72 12.57
N ALA A 144 -8.64 -0.96 11.33
CA ALA A 144 -7.71 -2.04 11.01
C ALA A 144 -6.39 -1.86 11.77
N LEU A 145 -5.79 -0.66 11.75
CA LEU A 145 -4.57 -0.36 12.50
C LEU A 145 -4.77 -0.57 14.00
N ARG A 146 -5.88 -0.10 14.56
CA ARG A 146 -6.20 -0.30 15.98
C ARG A 146 -6.29 -1.78 16.34
N ALA A 147 -6.89 -2.60 15.49
CA ALA A 147 -6.95 -4.05 15.66
C ALA A 147 -5.56 -4.67 15.50
N TYR A 148 -4.82 -4.28 14.47
CA TYR A 148 -3.48 -4.78 14.16
C TYR A 148 -2.47 -4.58 15.32
N LEU A 149 -2.59 -3.48 16.06
CA LEU A 149 -1.72 -3.16 17.20
C LEU A 149 -2.12 -3.86 18.50
N ARG A 150 -3.23 -4.61 18.53
CA ARG A 150 -3.69 -5.34 19.72
C ARG A 150 -3.16 -6.77 19.71
N ASP A 151 -2.82 -7.25 20.90
CA ASP A 151 -2.45 -8.64 21.15
C ASP A 151 -3.58 -9.32 21.94
N THR A 152 -4.72 -9.50 21.26
CA THR A 152 -5.92 -10.12 21.83
C THR A 152 -6.51 -11.14 20.84
N PRO A 153 -7.22 -12.18 21.32
CA PRO A 153 -7.75 -13.25 20.46
C PRO A 153 -8.71 -12.76 19.37
N GLU A 154 -9.44 -11.67 19.58
CA GLU A 154 -10.37 -11.10 18.61
C GLU A 154 -9.70 -10.15 17.60
N ALA A 155 -8.48 -9.69 17.86
CA ALA A 155 -7.78 -8.72 17.01
C ALA A 155 -7.63 -9.17 15.55
N PRO A 156 -7.28 -10.43 15.23
CA PRO A 156 -7.24 -10.92 13.84
C PRO A 156 -8.58 -10.78 13.13
N PHE A 157 -9.66 -11.14 13.78
CA PHE A 157 -11.01 -11.08 13.21
C PHE A 157 -11.44 -9.64 12.95
N ALA A 158 -11.15 -8.73 13.90
CA ALA A 158 -11.44 -7.32 13.76
C ALA A 158 -10.61 -6.69 12.62
N CYS A 159 -9.34 -7.04 12.49
CA CYS A 159 -8.49 -6.57 11.38
C CYS A 159 -9.00 -7.08 10.03
N ILE A 160 -9.28 -8.37 9.90
CA ILE A 160 -9.82 -9.00 8.69
C ILE A 160 -11.15 -8.35 8.28
N ALA A 161 -12.04 -8.08 9.23
CA ALA A 161 -13.32 -7.42 8.95
C ALA A 161 -13.11 -6.04 8.31
N GLN A 162 -12.17 -5.23 8.82
CA GLN A 162 -11.88 -3.91 8.26
C GLN A 162 -11.18 -3.99 6.90
N VAL A 163 -10.29 -4.96 6.68
CA VAL A 163 -9.66 -5.17 5.36
C VAL A 163 -10.71 -5.60 4.33
N ASN A 164 -11.68 -6.45 4.69
CA ASN A 164 -12.80 -6.78 3.81
C ASN A 164 -13.69 -5.57 3.50
N GLU A 165 -13.95 -4.69 4.47
CA GLU A 165 -14.67 -3.42 4.26
C GLU A 165 -13.92 -2.52 3.27
N ILE A 166 -12.59 -2.41 3.39
CA ILE A 166 -11.75 -1.67 2.45
C ILE A 166 -11.94 -2.22 1.03
N PHE A 167 -11.85 -3.55 0.82
CA PHE A 167 -12.06 -4.14 -0.49
C PHE A 167 -13.48 -3.94 -1.02
N ALA A 168 -14.49 -4.01 -0.16
CA ALA A 168 -15.89 -3.76 -0.56
C ALA A 168 -16.04 -2.33 -1.09
N ILE A 169 -15.46 -1.33 -0.42
CA ILE A 169 -15.47 0.06 -0.87
C ILE A 169 -14.71 0.20 -2.21
N LEU A 170 -13.50 -0.34 -2.30
CA LEU A 170 -12.71 -0.23 -3.52
C LEU A 170 -13.40 -0.87 -4.71
N LEU A 171 -13.98 -2.05 -4.55
CA LEU A 171 -14.64 -2.77 -5.65
C LEU A 171 -15.96 -2.13 -6.08
N SER A 172 -16.71 -1.51 -5.15
CA SER A 172 -17.98 -0.86 -5.49
C SER A 172 -17.82 0.54 -6.06
N ASP A 173 -16.83 1.31 -5.61
CA ASP A 173 -16.81 2.75 -5.84
C ASP A 173 -15.57 3.23 -6.61
N THR A 174 -14.54 2.39 -6.77
CA THR A 174 -13.32 2.78 -7.49
C THR A 174 -13.29 2.12 -8.88
N PRO A 175 -13.03 2.88 -9.95
CA PRO A 175 -12.84 2.29 -11.27
C PRO A 175 -11.68 1.28 -11.27
N TYR A 176 -11.90 0.11 -11.85
CA TYR A 176 -10.88 -0.93 -11.99
C TYR A 176 -10.98 -1.62 -13.36
N ARG A 177 -9.91 -2.32 -13.74
CA ARG A 177 -9.91 -3.24 -14.87
C ARG A 177 -9.51 -4.64 -14.41
N VAL A 178 -9.93 -5.64 -15.16
CA VAL A 178 -9.52 -7.02 -14.96
C VAL A 178 -8.44 -7.35 -15.98
N LEU A 179 -7.28 -7.83 -15.51
CA LEU A 179 -6.21 -8.31 -16.38
C LEU A 179 -6.63 -9.60 -17.07
N SER A 180 -6.26 -9.76 -18.34
CA SER A 180 -6.28 -11.05 -19.00
C SER A 180 -5.25 -12.02 -18.37
N ASP A 181 -5.42 -13.31 -18.59
CA ASP A 181 -4.47 -14.31 -18.10
C ASP A 181 -3.04 -14.05 -18.61
N THR A 182 -2.90 -13.63 -19.86
CA THR A 182 -1.60 -13.30 -20.46
C THR A 182 -0.93 -12.10 -19.78
N GLU A 183 -1.68 -11.04 -19.47
CA GLU A 183 -1.19 -9.86 -18.75
C GLU A 183 -0.77 -10.24 -17.33
N ASN A 184 -1.59 -11.04 -16.64
CA ASN A 184 -1.32 -11.52 -15.28
C ASN A 184 -0.03 -12.35 -15.23
N MET A 185 0.14 -13.29 -16.17
CA MET A 185 1.36 -14.10 -16.29
C MET A 185 2.61 -13.23 -16.56
N THR A 186 2.48 -12.21 -17.39
CA THR A 186 3.57 -11.29 -17.72
C THR A 186 3.99 -10.48 -16.50
N GLN A 187 3.04 -9.94 -15.73
CA GLN A 187 3.34 -9.21 -14.48
C GLN A 187 4.00 -10.11 -13.43
N THR A 188 3.50 -11.33 -13.25
CA THR A 188 4.10 -12.30 -12.32
C THR A 188 5.54 -12.61 -12.70
N ARG A 189 5.81 -12.90 -13.99
CA ARG A 189 7.17 -13.18 -14.50
C ARG A 189 8.11 -11.98 -14.32
N ASN A 190 7.64 -10.76 -14.56
CA ASN A 190 8.42 -9.55 -14.36
C ASN A 190 8.79 -9.36 -12.88
N ALA A 191 7.85 -9.54 -11.98
CA ALA A 191 8.09 -9.47 -10.54
C ALA A 191 9.08 -10.54 -10.06
N GLU A 192 8.94 -11.78 -10.53
CA GLU A 192 9.88 -12.87 -10.22
C GLU A 192 11.27 -12.65 -10.83
N ARG A 193 11.35 -12.07 -12.03
CA ARG A 193 12.61 -11.72 -12.67
C ARG A 193 13.34 -10.62 -11.91
N MET A 194 12.64 -9.59 -11.49
CA MET A 194 13.20 -8.52 -10.65
C MET A 194 13.71 -9.09 -9.31
N HIS A 195 12.94 -9.96 -8.68
CA HIS A 195 13.36 -10.64 -7.45
C HIS A 195 14.65 -11.45 -7.63
N ARG A 196 14.84 -12.16 -8.76
CA ARG A 196 16.06 -12.95 -9.06
C ARG A 196 17.29 -12.13 -9.42
N ILE A 197 17.10 -10.90 -9.90
CA ILE A 197 18.23 -10.01 -10.26
C ILE A 197 18.81 -9.35 -9.01
N LEU A 198 17.96 -9.15 -7.96
CA LEU A 198 18.32 -8.42 -6.75
C LEU A 198 18.78 -9.32 -5.58
N HIS A 199 18.71 -10.65 -5.76
CA HIS A 199 19.17 -11.69 -4.81
C HIS A 199 20.00 -12.76 -5.51
#